data_f66adabbd90d915fad419497e62e9ba6
#
_entry.id   f66adabbd90d915fad419497e62e9ba6
#
_cell.length_a   1.000
_cell.length_b   1.000
_cell.length_c   1.000
_cell.angle_alpha   90.00
_cell.angle_beta   90.00
_cell.angle_gamma   90.00
#
_symmetry.space_group_name_H-M   'P 1'
#
loop_
_entity.id
_entity.type
_entity.pdbx_description
1 polymer ?
#
loop_
_entity_poly.entity_id
_entity_poly.type
_entity_poly.pdbx_seq_one_letter_code
_entity_poly.pdbx_strand_id
1 'polypeptide(L)'
;MRLTYIGHSCFQMDLDGITAYTDPFFSMEEGDRKRLVKPAVTPDRIRECDLLFISHEHFDHCEVASVQEIVERTYAQVVAPRPTLAKLTVSERSKVDVREGDKFEIKGVGIEVLKAVHPQSAYPVGFKITKGGKSVYFAGDTYKFPTMNRISADVAIVPIGGTYTMDAFDAASACNEMQGLKYAVPMHYNTHDRIQQDPREFERDVRKAKVVIMEPGDGFEF
;
A
#
# COMPACT_ATOMS: atom_id res chain seq x y z
N MET A 1 3.66 0.00 -16.64
CA MET A 1 3.16 -0.39 -15.31
C MET A 1 1.70 0.01 -15.18
N ARG A 2 0.91 -0.83 -14.52
CA ARG A 2 -0.51 -0.58 -14.27
C ARG A 2 -0.81 -0.76 -12.77
N LEU A 3 -1.62 0.12 -12.20
CA LEU A 3 -2.21 -0.01 -10.87
C LEU A 3 -3.68 -0.35 -11.01
N THR A 4 -4.18 -1.27 -10.17
CA THR A 4 -5.62 -1.54 -10.00
C THR A 4 -5.95 -1.45 -8.51
N TYR A 5 -6.92 -0.64 -8.17
CA TYR A 5 -7.36 -0.48 -6.78
C TYR A 5 -8.27 -1.64 -6.37
N ILE A 6 -7.91 -2.36 -5.35
CA ILE A 6 -8.70 -3.48 -4.82
C ILE A 6 -9.63 -2.99 -3.70
N GLY A 7 -9.15 -2.02 -2.92
CA GLY A 7 -9.89 -1.39 -1.83
C GLY A 7 -9.06 -1.21 -0.58
N HIS A 8 -9.36 -0.19 0.20
CA HIS A 8 -8.64 0.22 1.40
C HIS A 8 -7.19 0.63 1.10
N SER A 9 -6.22 -0.21 1.44
CA SER A 9 -4.80 -0.03 1.11
C SER A 9 -4.28 -1.14 0.18
N CYS A 10 -5.18 -1.99 -0.33
CA CYS A 10 -4.83 -3.06 -1.25
C CYS A 10 -4.87 -2.58 -2.71
N PHE A 11 -3.74 -2.68 -3.38
CA PHE A 11 -3.57 -2.41 -4.81
C PHE A 11 -2.93 -3.63 -5.48
N GLN A 12 -3.38 -3.95 -6.68
CA GLN A 12 -2.63 -4.82 -7.58
C GLN A 12 -1.73 -3.94 -8.46
N MET A 13 -0.49 -4.35 -8.62
CA MET A 13 0.48 -3.72 -9.52
C MET A 13 0.92 -4.73 -10.57
N ASP A 14 0.75 -4.38 -11.84
CA ASP A 14 1.40 -5.06 -12.95
C ASP A 14 2.73 -4.34 -13.25
N LEU A 15 3.82 -5.03 -13.00
CA LEU A 15 5.19 -4.56 -13.07
C LEU A 15 5.93 -5.25 -14.23
N ASP A 16 5.44 -5.08 -15.47
CA ASP A 16 6.01 -5.68 -16.68
C ASP A 16 6.19 -7.21 -16.53
N GLY A 17 5.07 -7.90 -16.32
CA GLY A 17 5.01 -9.36 -16.18
C GLY A 17 5.29 -9.89 -14.77
N ILE A 18 5.48 -9.01 -13.80
CA ILE A 18 5.50 -9.36 -12.36
C ILE A 18 4.25 -8.77 -11.73
N THR A 19 3.44 -9.63 -11.12
CA THR A 19 2.23 -9.20 -10.41
C THR A 19 2.53 -9.04 -8.92
N ALA A 20 2.25 -7.86 -8.39
CA ALA A 20 2.39 -7.58 -6.97
C ALA A 20 1.09 -7.06 -6.35
N TYR A 21 0.94 -7.26 -5.05
CA TYR A 21 -0.15 -6.68 -4.27
C TYR A 21 0.41 -5.97 -3.03
N THR A 22 -0.34 -4.97 -2.54
CA THR A 22 -0.06 -4.29 -1.28
C THR A 22 -1.12 -4.61 -0.25
N ASP A 23 -0.76 -4.62 1.01
CA ASP A 23 -1.61 -4.65 2.21
C ASP A 23 -2.95 -5.37 2.02
N PRO A 24 -2.94 -6.71 1.91
CA PRO A 24 -4.12 -7.51 1.57
C PRO A 24 -5.15 -7.50 2.70
N PHE A 25 -6.29 -6.89 2.43
CA PHE A 25 -7.45 -6.84 3.32
C PHE A 25 -8.74 -6.99 2.51
N PHE A 26 -9.47 -8.08 2.71
CA PHE A 26 -10.65 -8.46 1.92
C PHE A 26 -11.91 -8.68 2.75
N SER A 27 -11.79 -8.91 4.06
CA SER A 27 -12.93 -9.13 4.93
C SER A 27 -13.86 -7.93 5.00
N MET A 28 -15.15 -8.23 5.12
CA MET A 28 -16.20 -7.23 5.32
C MET A 28 -16.41 -6.88 6.80
N GLU A 29 -15.85 -7.69 7.70
CA GLU A 29 -15.99 -7.53 9.14
C GLU A 29 -14.69 -7.84 9.87
N GLU A 30 -14.36 -7.04 10.88
CA GLU A 30 -13.27 -7.26 11.83
C GLU A 30 -13.81 -7.02 13.24
N GLY A 31 -14.15 -8.09 13.96
CA GLY A 31 -14.84 -7.99 15.25
C GLY A 31 -16.13 -7.18 15.10
N ASP A 32 -16.23 -6.06 15.80
CA ASP A 32 -17.39 -5.16 15.74
C ASP A 32 -17.31 -4.12 14.60
N ARG A 33 -16.20 -4.10 13.85
CA ARG A 33 -16.01 -3.15 12.75
C ARG A 33 -16.53 -3.75 11.44
N LYS A 34 -17.32 -2.96 10.73
CA LYS A 34 -17.80 -3.29 9.39
C LYS A 34 -17.07 -2.48 8.35
N ARG A 35 -16.62 -3.15 7.30
CA ARG A 35 -16.14 -2.50 6.11
C ARG A 35 -17.33 -1.99 5.29
N LEU A 36 -17.27 -0.74 4.86
CA LEU A 36 -18.37 -0.06 4.14
C LEU A 36 -18.31 -0.29 2.63
N VAL A 37 -17.11 -0.53 2.10
CA VAL A 37 -16.86 -0.68 0.66
C VAL A 37 -16.31 -2.06 0.37
N LYS A 38 -16.96 -2.80 -0.54
CA LYS A 38 -16.52 -4.15 -0.92
C LYS A 38 -15.19 -4.10 -1.69
N PRO A 39 -14.26 -5.05 -1.45
CA PRO A 39 -13.09 -5.19 -2.30
C PRO A 39 -13.48 -5.61 -3.73
N ALA A 40 -12.67 -5.22 -4.72
CA ALA A 40 -12.91 -5.55 -6.13
C ALA A 40 -12.81 -7.05 -6.43
N VAL A 41 -12.01 -7.77 -5.65
CA VAL A 41 -11.82 -9.22 -5.77
C VAL A 41 -11.78 -9.84 -4.37
N THR A 42 -11.88 -11.16 -4.30
CA THR A 42 -11.65 -11.95 -3.09
C THR A 42 -10.34 -12.74 -3.22
N PRO A 43 -9.70 -13.17 -2.11
CA PRO A 43 -8.41 -13.88 -2.16
C PRO A 43 -8.45 -15.12 -3.07
N ASP A 44 -9.56 -15.86 -3.08
CA ASP A 44 -9.75 -17.04 -3.91
C ASP A 44 -9.77 -16.75 -5.42
N ARG A 45 -9.95 -15.49 -5.83
CA ARG A 45 -9.92 -15.03 -7.23
C ARG A 45 -8.53 -14.59 -7.69
N ILE A 46 -7.60 -14.37 -6.76
CA ILE A 46 -6.22 -14.02 -7.10
C ILE A 46 -5.52 -15.27 -7.65
N ARG A 47 -5.15 -15.24 -8.92
CA ARG A 47 -4.51 -16.34 -9.64
C ARG A 47 -3.01 -16.16 -9.80
N GLU A 48 -2.55 -14.92 -9.81
CA GLU A 48 -1.17 -14.53 -10.00
C GLU A 48 -0.78 -13.52 -8.93
N CYS A 49 0.29 -13.80 -8.21
CA CYS A 49 0.95 -12.91 -7.29
C CYS A 49 2.40 -13.39 -7.14
N ASP A 50 3.34 -12.55 -7.52
CA ASP A 50 4.77 -12.79 -7.35
C ASP A 50 5.29 -12.21 -6.06
N LEU A 51 4.83 -11.00 -5.71
CA LEU A 51 5.27 -10.23 -4.57
C LEU A 51 4.05 -9.71 -3.79
N LEU A 52 4.12 -9.83 -2.48
CA LEU A 52 3.10 -9.31 -1.57
C LEU A 52 3.79 -8.37 -0.59
N PHE A 53 3.58 -7.07 -0.75
CA PHE A 53 4.12 -6.03 0.13
C PHE A 53 3.16 -5.77 1.28
N ILE A 54 3.63 -5.90 2.52
CA ILE A 54 2.81 -5.63 3.70
C ILE A 54 3.53 -4.60 4.56
N SER A 55 2.90 -3.44 4.74
CA SER A 55 3.50 -2.29 5.41
C SER A 55 3.65 -2.49 6.92
N HIS A 56 2.67 -3.13 7.55
CA HIS A 56 2.67 -3.37 9.00
C HIS A 56 1.64 -4.45 9.40
N GLU A 57 1.59 -4.75 10.70
CA GLU A 57 0.88 -5.90 11.26
C GLU A 57 -0.59 -5.69 11.61
N HIS A 58 -1.20 -4.53 11.35
CA HIS A 58 -2.63 -4.33 11.60
C HIS A 58 -3.49 -5.19 10.68
N PHE A 59 -4.66 -5.58 11.16
CA PHE A 59 -5.54 -6.51 10.44
C PHE A 59 -5.95 -6.00 9.06
N ASP A 60 -6.27 -4.72 8.96
CA ASP A 60 -6.68 -4.04 7.72
C ASP A 60 -5.54 -3.79 6.72
N HIS A 61 -4.32 -4.27 7.03
CA HIS A 61 -3.14 -4.28 6.15
C HIS A 61 -2.53 -5.69 6.02
N CYS A 62 -2.72 -6.53 7.03
CA CYS A 62 -2.20 -7.88 7.11
C CYS A 62 -3.29 -8.85 7.57
N GLU A 63 -4.28 -9.09 6.73
CA GLU A 63 -5.29 -10.10 6.98
C GLU A 63 -4.68 -11.49 6.81
N VAL A 64 -4.27 -12.10 7.91
CA VAL A 64 -3.45 -13.33 7.94
C VAL A 64 -4.03 -14.45 7.08
N ALA A 65 -5.34 -14.69 7.15
CA ALA A 65 -6.00 -15.74 6.37
C ALA A 65 -5.89 -15.47 4.85
N SER A 66 -6.10 -14.23 4.42
CA SER A 66 -5.99 -13.84 3.02
C SER A 66 -4.55 -13.91 2.52
N VAL A 67 -3.58 -13.45 3.33
CA VAL A 67 -2.15 -13.60 3.01
C VAL A 67 -1.80 -15.07 2.80
N GLN A 68 -2.23 -15.92 3.73
CA GLN A 68 -1.96 -17.36 3.67
C GLN A 68 -2.55 -18.00 2.43
N GLU A 69 -3.84 -17.72 2.12
CA GLU A 69 -4.51 -18.24 0.93
C GLU A 69 -3.82 -17.80 -0.36
N ILE A 70 -3.44 -16.52 -0.47
CA ILE A 70 -2.71 -15.99 -1.64
C ILE A 70 -1.37 -16.71 -1.80
N VAL A 71 -0.56 -16.80 -0.71
CA VAL A 71 0.77 -17.43 -0.77
C VAL A 71 0.70 -18.92 -1.09
N GLU A 72 -0.24 -19.66 -0.50
CA GLU A 72 -0.42 -21.10 -0.79
C GLU A 72 -0.79 -21.35 -2.25
N ARG A 73 -1.53 -20.43 -2.86
CA ARG A 73 -2.02 -20.57 -4.23
C ARG A 73 -1.01 -20.10 -5.28
N THR A 74 -0.25 -19.04 -4.97
CA THR A 74 0.60 -18.35 -5.96
C THR A 74 2.08 -18.52 -5.71
N TYR A 75 2.48 -19.01 -4.53
CA TYR A 75 3.86 -19.06 -4.06
C TYR A 75 4.53 -17.67 -3.99
N ALA A 76 3.74 -16.62 -3.74
CA ALA A 76 4.22 -15.24 -3.62
C ALA A 76 5.29 -15.12 -2.53
N GLN A 77 6.26 -14.23 -2.75
CA GLN A 77 7.16 -13.79 -1.69
C GLN A 77 6.51 -12.62 -0.93
N VAL A 78 6.46 -12.74 0.38
CA VAL A 78 5.91 -11.72 1.28
C VAL A 78 7.04 -10.84 1.78
N VAL A 79 7.04 -9.58 1.34
CA VAL A 79 8.00 -8.56 1.72
C VAL A 79 7.39 -7.71 2.82
N ALA A 80 7.83 -7.89 4.05
CA ALA A 80 7.24 -7.23 5.21
C ALA A 80 8.22 -7.11 6.38
N PRO A 81 8.01 -6.18 7.32
CA PRO A 81 8.82 -6.10 8.53
C PRO A 81 8.55 -7.29 9.46
N ARG A 82 9.55 -7.59 10.27
CA ARG A 82 9.57 -8.78 11.15
C ARG A 82 8.33 -8.94 12.04
N PRO A 83 7.77 -7.90 12.69
CA PRO A 83 6.56 -8.05 13.49
C PRO A 83 5.36 -8.54 12.67
N THR A 84 5.24 -8.10 11.42
CA THR A 84 4.22 -8.55 10.48
C THR A 84 4.43 -10.00 10.07
N LEU A 85 5.66 -10.36 9.67
CA LEU A 85 6.00 -11.73 9.28
C LEU A 85 5.81 -12.74 10.42
N ALA A 86 5.97 -12.30 11.67
CA ALA A 86 5.76 -13.15 12.85
C ALA A 86 4.31 -13.58 13.05
N LYS A 87 3.34 -12.86 12.47
CA LYS A 87 1.92 -13.25 12.48
C LYS A 87 1.56 -14.30 11.43
N LEU A 88 2.42 -14.47 10.42
CA LEU A 88 2.12 -15.32 9.27
C LEU A 88 2.63 -16.76 9.47
N THR A 89 1.78 -17.72 9.13
CA THR A 89 2.10 -19.16 9.18
C THR A 89 2.59 -19.71 7.83
N VAL A 90 2.87 -18.83 6.85
CA VAL A 90 3.43 -19.21 5.55
C VAL A 90 4.85 -19.73 5.67
N SER A 91 5.32 -20.45 4.63
CA SER A 91 6.68 -20.99 4.59
C SER A 91 7.74 -19.90 4.82
N GLU A 92 8.79 -20.19 5.58
CA GLU A 92 9.93 -19.27 5.76
C GLU A 92 10.60 -18.89 4.42
N ARG A 93 10.53 -19.75 3.40
CA ARG A 93 11.04 -19.46 2.05
C ARG A 93 10.24 -18.37 1.33
N SER A 94 9.00 -18.16 1.73
CA SER A 94 8.14 -17.10 1.19
C SER A 94 8.31 -15.78 1.92
N LYS A 95 9.03 -15.73 3.05
CA LYS A 95 9.19 -14.54 3.88
C LYS A 95 10.47 -13.78 3.52
N VAL A 96 10.34 -12.50 3.29
CA VAL A 96 11.44 -11.55 3.10
C VAL A 96 11.35 -10.51 4.20
N ASP A 97 12.17 -10.68 5.24
CA ASP A 97 12.25 -9.76 6.39
C ASP A 97 12.97 -8.47 5.98
N VAL A 98 12.33 -7.34 6.18
CA VAL A 98 12.84 -6.04 5.76
C VAL A 98 12.75 -5.00 6.89
N ARG A 99 13.62 -3.97 6.78
CA ARG A 99 13.64 -2.82 7.66
C ARG A 99 13.89 -1.53 6.91
N GLU A 100 13.54 -0.39 7.51
CA GLU A 100 13.83 0.93 6.95
C GLU A 100 15.30 1.03 6.50
N GLY A 101 15.50 1.52 5.27
CA GLY A 101 16.80 1.70 4.64
C GLY A 101 17.27 0.54 3.78
N ASP A 102 16.63 -0.63 3.83
CA ASP A 102 16.97 -1.76 2.96
C ASP A 102 16.70 -1.42 1.50
N LYS A 103 17.65 -1.86 0.63
CA LYS A 103 17.55 -1.72 -0.83
C LYS A 103 18.01 -3.00 -1.47
N PHE A 104 17.15 -3.60 -2.27
CA PHE A 104 17.43 -4.88 -2.93
C PHE A 104 16.54 -5.06 -4.16
N GLU A 105 16.71 -6.18 -4.85
CA GLU A 105 15.94 -6.53 -6.02
C GLU A 105 15.37 -7.95 -5.89
N ILE A 106 14.10 -8.15 -6.28
CA ILE A 106 13.47 -9.46 -6.40
C ILE A 106 12.81 -9.53 -7.78
N LYS A 107 13.08 -10.56 -8.57
CA LYS A 107 12.50 -10.78 -9.92
C LYS A 107 12.66 -9.56 -10.84
N GLY A 108 13.74 -8.82 -10.71
CA GLY A 108 13.99 -7.60 -11.48
C GLY A 108 13.13 -6.41 -11.04
N VAL A 109 12.49 -6.46 -9.89
CA VAL A 109 11.79 -5.35 -9.22
C VAL A 109 12.69 -4.78 -8.15
N GLY A 110 13.10 -3.52 -8.30
CA GLY A 110 13.86 -2.79 -7.29
C GLY A 110 12.97 -2.38 -6.13
N ILE A 111 13.39 -2.64 -4.91
CA ILE A 111 12.65 -2.39 -3.67
C ILE A 111 13.53 -1.54 -2.76
N GLU A 112 12.99 -0.41 -2.31
CA GLU A 112 13.58 0.41 -1.26
C GLU A 112 12.57 0.53 -0.13
N VAL A 113 12.96 0.14 1.09
CA VAL A 113 12.12 0.20 2.28
C VAL A 113 12.29 1.56 2.94
N LEU A 114 11.19 2.28 3.02
CA LEU A 114 11.17 3.66 3.48
C LEU A 114 10.53 3.78 4.86
N LYS A 115 10.87 4.87 5.54
CA LYS A 115 10.26 5.24 6.81
C LYS A 115 8.75 5.39 6.68
N ALA A 116 8.03 4.92 7.69
CA ALA A 116 6.67 5.31 8.01
C ALA A 116 6.59 5.75 9.48
N VAL A 117 5.63 6.61 9.81
CA VAL A 117 5.39 7.09 11.18
C VAL A 117 3.97 6.73 11.56
N HIS A 118 3.82 5.59 12.20
CA HIS A 118 2.53 5.06 12.65
C HIS A 118 2.71 4.46 14.06
N PRO A 119 2.57 5.29 15.13
CA PRO A 119 2.92 4.87 16.50
C PRO A 119 2.10 3.72 17.05
N GLN A 120 0.99 3.39 16.41
CA GLN A 120 0.12 2.27 16.79
C GLN A 120 0.65 0.90 16.32
N SER A 121 1.60 0.88 15.38
CA SER A 121 2.26 -0.31 14.87
C SER A 121 3.60 -0.54 15.56
N ALA A 122 4.01 -1.82 15.67
CA ALA A 122 5.31 -2.18 16.22
C ALA A 122 6.49 -1.77 15.32
N TYR A 123 6.33 -1.86 14.00
CA TYR A 123 7.35 -1.45 13.04
C TYR A 123 6.74 -1.20 11.65
N PRO A 124 6.17 -0.01 11.40
CA PRO A 124 5.58 0.32 10.11
C PRO A 124 6.66 0.71 9.10
N VAL A 125 6.44 0.37 7.82
CA VAL A 125 7.31 0.76 6.70
C VAL A 125 6.48 1.17 5.49
N GLY A 126 7.06 2.04 4.66
CA GLY A 126 6.62 2.26 3.29
C GLY A 126 7.55 1.57 2.30
N PHE A 127 7.14 1.47 1.05
CA PHE A 127 7.92 0.85 -0.02
C PHE A 127 8.03 1.78 -1.23
N LYS A 128 9.24 1.92 -1.78
CA LYS A 128 9.42 2.40 -3.13
C LYS A 128 9.72 1.20 -4.02
N ILE A 129 8.87 0.98 -5.02
CA ILE A 129 8.90 -0.17 -5.91
C ILE A 129 9.23 0.34 -7.31
N THR A 130 10.28 -0.18 -7.92
CA THR A 130 10.81 0.31 -9.20
C THR A 130 10.90 -0.83 -10.22
N LYS A 131 10.41 -0.60 -11.44
CA LYS A 131 10.55 -1.52 -12.58
C LYS A 131 10.54 -0.73 -13.88
N GLY A 132 11.40 -1.08 -14.84
CA GLY A 132 11.41 -0.44 -16.15
C GLY A 132 11.58 1.09 -16.16
N GLY A 133 12.31 1.64 -15.18
CA GLY A 133 12.53 3.09 -15.03
C GLY A 133 11.34 3.86 -14.44
N LYS A 134 10.27 3.20 -14.06
CA LYS A 134 9.10 3.78 -13.38
C LYS A 134 9.08 3.35 -11.91
N SER A 135 8.49 4.20 -11.05
CA SER A 135 8.49 3.94 -9.61
C SER A 135 7.17 4.30 -8.94
N VAL A 136 6.78 3.48 -7.96
CA VAL A 136 5.64 3.69 -7.08
C VAL A 136 6.14 3.81 -5.65
N TYR A 137 5.75 4.86 -4.95
CA TYR A 137 5.85 4.95 -3.50
C TYR A 137 4.51 4.51 -2.89
N PHE A 138 4.52 3.43 -2.16
CA PHE A 138 3.42 2.95 -1.32
C PHE A 138 3.72 3.33 0.12
N ALA A 139 2.94 4.24 0.69
CA ALA A 139 3.25 4.81 2.00
C ALA A 139 2.96 3.87 3.18
N GLY A 140 2.02 2.90 3.01
CA GLY A 140 1.39 2.24 4.15
C GLY A 140 0.67 3.26 5.04
N ASP A 141 0.41 2.90 6.29
CA ASP A 141 -0.11 3.85 7.26
C ASP A 141 1.01 4.73 7.80
N THR A 142 0.82 6.03 7.68
CA THR A 142 1.80 7.01 8.17
C THR A 142 1.16 8.37 8.42
N TYR A 143 1.64 9.05 9.46
CA TYR A 143 1.54 10.50 9.57
C TYR A 143 2.59 11.17 8.67
N LYS A 144 2.40 12.46 8.34
CA LYS A 144 3.40 13.25 7.65
C LYS A 144 4.67 13.37 8.52
N PHE A 145 5.83 13.21 7.89
CA PHE A 145 7.13 13.37 8.56
C PHE A 145 8.11 14.18 7.69
N PRO A 146 9.10 14.89 8.31
CA PRO A 146 9.91 15.88 7.59
C PRO A 146 10.68 15.34 6.38
N THR A 147 11.13 14.06 6.41
CA THR A 147 11.93 13.51 5.32
C THR A 147 11.13 12.98 4.14
N MET A 148 9.79 13.10 4.14
CA MET A 148 8.95 12.77 2.97
C MET A 148 9.31 13.60 1.74
N ASN A 149 9.84 14.83 1.93
CA ASN A 149 10.34 15.69 0.85
C ASN A 149 11.54 15.11 0.07
N ARG A 150 12.20 14.08 0.60
CA ARG A 150 13.30 13.36 -0.07
C ARG A 150 12.84 12.16 -0.88
N ILE A 151 11.58 11.78 -0.75
CA ILE A 151 11.01 10.67 -1.51
C ILE A 151 10.83 11.12 -2.95
N SER A 152 11.36 10.33 -3.88
CA SER A 152 11.21 10.54 -5.32
C SER A 152 10.53 9.32 -5.94
N ALA A 153 9.38 9.52 -6.58
CA ALA A 153 8.62 8.49 -7.27
C ALA A 153 7.76 9.10 -8.39
N ASP A 154 7.36 8.30 -9.37
CA ASP A 154 6.41 8.72 -10.41
C ASP A 154 4.97 8.73 -9.88
N VAL A 155 4.63 7.76 -9.03
CA VAL A 155 3.32 7.62 -8.38
C VAL A 155 3.52 7.54 -6.87
N ALA A 156 2.73 8.28 -6.10
CA ALA A 156 2.62 8.10 -4.64
C ALA A 156 1.22 7.64 -4.27
N ILE A 157 1.13 6.54 -3.53
CA ILE A 157 -0.10 6.03 -2.93
C ILE A 157 -0.03 6.37 -1.45
N VAL A 158 -0.91 7.26 -0.98
CA VAL A 158 -0.83 7.85 0.36
C VAL A 158 -2.17 7.77 1.10
N PRO A 159 -2.17 7.50 2.41
CA PRO A 159 -3.39 7.47 3.20
C PRO A 159 -3.92 8.89 3.41
N ILE A 160 -5.26 9.05 3.39
CA ILE A 160 -5.94 10.33 3.62
C ILE A 160 -7.05 10.25 4.68
N GLY A 161 -7.22 9.11 5.35
CA GLY A 161 -8.34 8.87 6.27
C GLY A 161 -8.32 9.67 7.57
N GLY A 162 -7.26 10.39 7.87
CA GLY A 162 -7.10 11.11 9.14
C GLY A 162 -6.96 10.16 10.32
N THR A 163 -7.62 10.40 11.41
CA THR A 163 -7.68 9.63 12.67
C THR A 163 -6.39 8.88 13.10
N TYR A 164 -5.83 8.02 12.24
CA TYR A 164 -4.65 7.19 12.50
C TYR A 164 -3.49 7.47 11.53
N THR A 165 -3.75 8.24 10.47
CA THR A 165 -2.82 8.53 9.36
C THR A 165 -2.88 10.02 9.02
N MET A 166 -2.24 10.42 7.95
CA MET A 166 -2.46 11.74 7.35
C MET A 166 -3.94 11.93 7.01
N ASP A 167 -4.43 13.13 7.20
CA ASP A 167 -5.67 13.59 6.58
C ASP A 167 -5.41 14.07 5.14
N ALA A 168 -6.45 14.53 4.45
CA ALA A 168 -6.35 15.00 3.06
C ALA A 168 -5.37 16.16 2.90
N PHE A 169 -5.32 17.09 3.87
CA PHE A 169 -4.43 18.26 3.84
C PHE A 169 -2.96 17.86 4.05
N ASP A 170 -2.67 17.06 5.06
CA ASP A 170 -1.32 16.58 5.32
C ASP A 170 -0.78 15.72 4.18
N ALA A 171 -1.60 14.83 3.62
CA ALA A 171 -1.24 14.00 2.48
C ALA A 171 -0.96 14.84 1.22
N ALA A 172 -1.79 15.85 0.93
CA ALA A 172 -1.56 16.77 -0.18
C ALA A 172 -0.27 17.58 0.01
N SER A 173 -0.05 18.06 1.23
CA SER A 173 1.20 18.77 1.59
C SER A 173 2.43 17.87 1.39
N ALA A 174 2.37 16.60 1.82
CA ALA A 174 3.45 15.63 1.60
C ALA A 174 3.71 15.39 0.11
N CYS A 175 2.66 15.17 -0.69
CA CYS A 175 2.78 14.99 -2.14
C CYS A 175 3.38 16.22 -2.83
N ASN A 176 3.02 17.42 -2.40
CA ASN A 176 3.57 18.66 -2.95
C ASN A 176 5.07 18.87 -2.64
N GLU A 177 5.58 18.22 -1.60
CA GLU A 177 6.99 18.28 -1.20
C GLU A 177 7.84 17.17 -1.87
N MET A 178 7.23 16.03 -2.29
CA MET A 178 7.91 14.92 -2.95
C MET A 178 8.53 15.32 -4.28
N GLN A 179 9.56 14.58 -4.70
CA GLN A 179 10.32 14.88 -5.92
C GLN A 179 9.86 14.00 -7.08
N GLY A 180 9.75 14.59 -8.28
CA GLY A 180 9.46 13.87 -9.52
C GLY A 180 8.05 13.27 -9.61
N LEU A 181 7.16 13.58 -8.66
CA LEU A 181 5.82 13.02 -8.58
C LEU A 181 4.97 13.47 -9.77
N LYS A 182 4.39 12.49 -10.47
CA LYS A 182 3.48 12.69 -11.61
C LYS A 182 2.04 12.42 -11.23
N TYR A 183 1.82 11.43 -10.37
CA TYR A 183 0.49 11.00 -9.94
C TYR A 183 0.43 10.81 -8.42
N ALA A 184 -0.66 11.24 -7.81
CA ALA A 184 -0.97 11.01 -6.40
C ALA A 184 -2.28 10.24 -6.27
N VAL A 185 -2.26 9.13 -5.56
CA VAL A 185 -3.40 8.22 -5.39
C VAL A 185 -3.77 8.18 -3.91
N PRO A 186 -4.97 8.65 -3.53
CA PRO A 186 -5.43 8.53 -2.15
C PRO A 186 -5.85 7.10 -1.82
N MET A 187 -5.54 6.64 -0.61
CA MET A 187 -5.97 5.36 -0.06
C MET A 187 -6.41 5.48 1.40
N HIS A 188 -6.85 4.37 1.99
CA HIS A 188 -7.16 4.25 3.42
C HIS A 188 -8.21 5.30 3.88
N TYR A 189 -9.30 5.45 3.14
CA TYR A 189 -10.43 6.34 3.44
C TYR A 189 -11.76 5.69 3.09
N ASN A 190 -12.85 6.13 3.73
CA ASN A 190 -14.25 5.73 3.50
C ASN A 190 -14.55 4.22 3.60
N THR A 191 -13.61 3.41 4.01
CA THR A 191 -13.80 1.96 4.18
C THR A 191 -14.28 1.58 5.58
N HIS A 192 -14.21 2.50 6.53
CA HIS A 192 -14.73 2.39 7.90
C HIS A 192 -15.27 3.74 8.37
N ASP A 193 -16.16 3.73 9.35
CA ASP A 193 -16.79 4.94 9.90
C ASP A 193 -15.79 5.98 10.44
N ARG A 194 -14.65 5.53 10.96
CA ARG A 194 -13.66 6.39 11.60
C ARG A 194 -12.70 7.09 10.64
N ILE A 195 -12.71 6.71 9.37
CA ILE A 195 -11.81 7.23 8.33
C ILE A 195 -12.60 7.83 7.16
N GLN A 196 -13.68 8.53 7.49
CA GLN A 196 -14.48 9.23 6.48
C GLN A 196 -13.77 10.50 6.03
N GLN A 197 -13.49 10.61 4.72
CA GLN A 197 -12.80 11.74 4.11
C GLN A 197 -13.29 11.96 2.69
N ASP A 198 -13.53 13.20 2.30
CA ASP A 198 -13.77 13.55 0.90
C ASP A 198 -12.43 13.58 0.12
N PRO A 199 -12.18 12.66 -0.82
CA PRO A 199 -10.93 12.63 -1.57
C PRO A 199 -10.76 13.86 -2.49
N ARG A 200 -11.84 14.63 -2.74
CA ARG A 200 -11.76 15.88 -3.51
C ARG A 200 -11.04 16.98 -2.75
N GLU A 201 -10.99 16.93 -1.42
CA GLU A 201 -10.17 17.84 -0.63
C GLU A 201 -8.68 17.60 -0.89
N PHE A 202 -8.27 16.33 -0.94
CA PHE A 202 -6.93 15.96 -1.34
C PHE A 202 -6.62 16.40 -2.78
N GLU A 203 -7.54 16.14 -3.72
CA GLU A 203 -7.37 16.55 -5.12
C GLU A 203 -7.22 18.06 -5.28
N ARG A 204 -8.03 18.86 -4.57
CA ARG A 204 -7.96 20.33 -4.59
C ARG A 204 -6.60 20.86 -4.13
N ASP A 205 -5.99 20.22 -3.11
CA ASP A 205 -4.82 20.74 -2.44
C ASP A 205 -3.48 20.18 -2.99
N VAL A 206 -3.51 19.10 -3.79
CA VAL A 206 -2.35 18.61 -4.56
C VAL A 206 -2.13 19.52 -5.78
N ARG A 207 -0.93 20.07 -5.93
CA ARG A 207 -0.59 21.07 -6.97
C ARG A 207 0.46 20.61 -7.98
N LYS A 208 1.28 19.62 -7.61
CA LYS A 208 2.45 19.19 -8.41
C LYS A 208 2.21 17.88 -9.18
N ALA A 209 1.15 17.17 -8.88
CA ALA A 209 0.86 15.87 -9.49
C ALA A 209 -0.62 15.81 -9.89
N LYS A 210 -0.93 14.94 -10.84
CA LYS A 210 -2.31 14.61 -11.16
C LYS A 210 -2.84 13.66 -10.09
N VAL A 211 -3.95 14.02 -9.45
CA VAL A 211 -4.63 13.11 -8.52
C VAL A 211 -5.46 12.09 -9.30
N VAL A 212 -5.41 10.84 -8.88
CA VAL A 212 -6.20 9.73 -9.43
C VAL A 212 -7.01 9.13 -8.29
N ILE A 213 -8.26 9.57 -8.17
CA ILE A 213 -9.25 8.99 -7.25
C ILE A 213 -9.79 7.73 -7.91
N MET A 214 -9.80 6.60 -7.19
CA MET A 214 -10.15 5.29 -7.73
C MET A 214 -11.24 4.63 -6.88
N GLU A 215 -12.18 3.99 -7.55
CA GLU A 215 -13.13 3.05 -6.93
C GLU A 215 -12.58 1.62 -7.04
N PRO A 216 -12.98 0.68 -6.14
CA PRO A 216 -12.54 -0.71 -6.25
C PRO A 216 -12.83 -1.32 -7.63
N GLY A 217 -11.76 -1.81 -8.29
CA GLY A 217 -11.79 -2.32 -9.65
C GLY A 217 -11.24 -1.36 -10.71
N ASP A 218 -11.13 -0.08 -10.39
CA ASP A 218 -10.51 0.89 -11.30
C ASP A 218 -9.01 0.62 -11.45
N GLY A 219 -8.51 0.88 -12.64
CA GLY A 219 -7.09 0.77 -12.94
C GLY A 219 -6.60 1.90 -13.85
N PHE A 220 -5.34 2.29 -13.69
CA PHE A 220 -4.70 3.23 -14.60
C PHE A 220 -3.26 2.82 -14.92
N GLU A 221 -2.81 3.25 -16.09
CA GLU A 221 -1.44 3.07 -16.56
C GLU A 221 -0.65 4.38 -16.43
N PHE A 222 0.63 4.26 -16.13
CA PHE A 222 1.52 5.42 -15.99
C PHE A 222 2.92 5.11 -16.50
#